data_87dc5edead83fd94f69af48737d936a0
#
_entry.id   87dc5edead83fd94f69af48737d936a0
#
_cell.length_a   1.000
_cell.length_b   1.000
_cell.length_c   1.000
_cell.angle_alpha   90.00
_cell.angle_beta   90.00
_cell.angle_gamma   90.00
#
_symmetry.space_group_name_H-M   'P 1'
#
loop_
_entity.id
_entity.type
_entity.pdbx_description
1 polymer ?
#
loop_
_entity_poly.entity_id
_entity_poly.type
_entity_poly.pdbx_seq_one_letter_code
_entity_poly.pdbx_strand_id
1 'polypeptide(L)'
;MALMSEGLQKSAGDRLRAFMAKMTSNAFKRVLTGTVVTCLVQSSSATTIMVVSFVNAGLLTLGNAIGVIMGANIGTTLTAWITSLGFSVNIALFAVPMMAFGYLMHCSKKSALKNVGQFLMGFAVMYVGLTFMKDCANAILGEYQTGMMSFFGSINGFGFGSILLFLVAGAVLTIVLQASSATMAITMLLAASGLIDFKLAVAMVLGENIGTTITANIAAAVANTSAKRAARAHTIFNIVGVIWVLIVFGPIVKLISYIMVGLGFQDPVVASGQLAAIAEGVVEGNPETIELYKNSLLYGIAMLHTLFNVTNSLVLIWFTPLIEKAVVWLVKEPKGETEVFR
;
A
#
# COMPACT_ATOMS: atom_id res chain seq x y z
N MET A 1 7.32 -3.21 -10.06
CA MET A 1 6.01 -3.70 -9.60
C MET A 1 5.12 -4.19 -10.75
N ALA A 2 4.78 -3.38 -11.76
CA ALA A 2 3.88 -3.80 -12.85
C ALA A 2 4.32 -5.08 -13.57
N LEU A 3 5.58 -5.19 -14.00
CA LEU A 3 6.13 -6.38 -14.66
C LEU A 3 6.09 -7.64 -13.78
N MET A 4 6.38 -7.48 -12.48
CA MET A 4 6.29 -8.54 -11.48
C MET A 4 4.84 -9.02 -11.31
N SER A 5 3.90 -8.09 -11.15
CA SER A 5 2.46 -8.36 -11.06
C SER A 5 1.94 -9.07 -12.31
N GLU A 6 2.34 -8.63 -13.51
CA GLU A 6 1.94 -9.26 -14.78
C GLU A 6 2.43 -10.71 -14.91
N GLY A 7 3.68 -10.99 -14.51
CA GLY A 7 4.22 -12.35 -14.49
C GLY A 7 3.43 -13.29 -13.56
N LEU A 8 3.06 -12.81 -12.38
CA LEU A 8 2.23 -13.57 -11.44
C LEU A 8 0.78 -13.75 -11.94
N GLN A 9 0.16 -12.71 -12.49
CA GLN A 9 -1.19 -12.80 -13.06
C GLN A 9 -1.26 -13.80 -14.22
N LYS A 10 -0.28 -13.77 -15.12
CA LYS A 10 -0.20 -14.74 -16.24
C LYS A 10 0.02 -16.18 -15.76
N SER A 11 0.74 -16.38 -14.66
CA SER A 11 0.93 -17.71 -14.06
C SER A 11 -0.31 -18.27 -13.39
N ALA A 12 -1.14 -17.41 -12.80
CA ALA A 12 -2.27 -17.83 -11.97
C ALA A 12 -3.64 -17.59 -12.61
N GLY A 13 -3.74 -16.81 -13.68
CA GLY A 13 -4.91 -16.21 -14.30
C GLY A 13 -6.27 -16.89 -14.12
N ASP A 14 -6.53 -17.95 -14.89
CA ASP A 14 -7.86 -18.63 -14.86
C ASP A 14 -8.12 -19.37 -13.54
N ARG A 15 -7.07 -19.94 -12.92
CA ARG A 15 -7.18 -20.58 -11.61
C ARG A 15 -7.53 -19.59 -10.52
N LEU A 16 -6.95 -18.37 -10.61
CA LEU A 16 -7.20 -17.29 -9.66
C LEU A 16 -8.66 -16.79 -9.77
N ARG A 17 -9.17 -16.65 -10.99
CA ARG A 17 -10.58 -16.29 -11.23
C ARG A 17 -11.54 -17.34 -10.68
N ALA A 18 -11.30 -18.62 -10.95
CA ALA A 18 -12.10 -19.72 -10.44
C ALA A 18 -12.03 -19.82 -8.89
N PHE A 19 -10.86 -19.56 -8.31
CA PHE A 19 -10.67 -19.50 -6.85
C PHE A 19 -11.50 -18.37 -6.24
N MET A 20 -11.46 -17.17 -6.80
CA MET A 20 -12.23 -16.03 -6.31
C MET A 20 -13.74 -16.30 -6.33
N ALA A 21 -14.26 -16.85 -7.41
CA ALA A 21 -15.69 -17.16 -7.55
C ALA A 21 -16.17 -18.20 -6.51
N LYS A 22 -15.31 -19.18 -6.17
CA LYS A 22 -15.67 -20.30 -5.27
C LYS A 22 -15.47 -19.96 -3.78
N MET A 23 -14.50 -19.09 -3.44
CA MET A 23 -14.05 -18.86 -2.07
C MET A 23 -14.71 -17.66 -1.37
N THR A 24 -15.93 -17.28 -1.77
CA THR A 24 -16.65 -16.13 -1.20
C THR A 24 -17.84 -16.51 -0.32
N SER A 25 -17.91 -17.76 0.18
CA SER A 25 -19.08 -18.31 0.86
C SER A 25 -19.36 -17.68 2.23
N ASN A 26 -18.36 -17.17 2.95
CA ASN A 26 -18.56 -16.46 4.22
C ASN A 26 -17.64 -15.23 4.31
N ALA A 27 -17.92 -14.34 5.28
CA ALA A 27 -17.23 -13.07 5.44
C ALA A 27 -15.70 -13.23 5.58
N PHE A 28 -15.25 -14.18 6.40
CA PHE A 28 -13.83 -14.43 6.62
C PHE A 28 -13.14 -14.95 5.35
N LYS A 29 -13.76 -15.88 4.62
CA LYS A 29 -13.22 -16.41 3.37
C LYS A 29 -13.10 -15.31 2.30
N ARG A 30 -14.03 -14.35 2.25
CA ARG A 30 -13.96 -13.20 1.32
C ARG A 30 -12.71 -12.38 1.57
N VAL A 31 -12.47 -11.99 2.84
CA VAL A 31 -11.26 -11.24 3.21
C VAL A 31 -10.00 -12.05 2.91
N LEU A 32 -9.96 -13.31 3.33
CA LEU A 32 -8.82 -14.18 3.05
C LEU A 32 -8.55 -14.32 1.53
N THR A 33 -9.62 -14.45 0.73
CA THR A 33 -9.50 -14.51 -0.74
C THR A 33 -8.85 -13.24 -1.29
N GLY A 34 -9.35 -12.07 -0.90
CA GLY A 34 -8.77 -10.79 -1.32
C GLY A 34 -7.32 -10.64 -0.90
N THR A 35 -7.00 -11.04 0.34
CA THR A 35 -5.63 -11.00 0.86
C THR A 35 -4.70 -11.89 0.03
N VAL A 36 -5.05 -13.17 -0.15
CA VAL A 36 -4.22 -14.12 -0.91
C VAL A 36 -4.04 -13.68 -2.36
N VAL A 37 -5.13 -13.26 -3.00
CA VAL A 37 -5.07 -12.78 -4.40
C VAL A 37 -4.14 -11.58 -4.52
N THR A 38 -4.25 -10.59 -3.63
CA THR A 38 -3.41 -9.39 -3.69
C THR A 38 -1.97 -9.68 -3.31
N CYS A 39 -1.70 -10.56 -2.35
CA CYS A 39 -0.35 -11.03 -2.06
C CYS A 39 0.31 -11.70 -3.27
N LEU A 40 -0.45 -12.50 -4.03
CA LEU A 40 0.05 -13.17 -5.24
C LEU A 40 0.21 -12.20 -6.40
N VAL A 41 -0.76 -11.31 -6.61
CA VAL A 41 -0.76 -10.35 -7.72
C VAL A 41 0.16 -9.15 -7.45
N GLN A 42 0.46 -8.84 -6.17
CA GLN A 42 1.23 -7.67 -5.74
C GLN A 42 0.65 -6.33 -6.24
N SER A 43 -0.68 -6.29 -6.44
CA SER A 43 -1.41 -5.10 -6.89
C SER A 43 -2.85 -5.13 -6.40
N SER A 44 -3.16 -4.32 -5.38
CA SER A 44 -4.53 -4.15 -4.90
C SER A 44 -5.42 -3.47 -5.92
N SER A 45 -4.87 -2.54 -6.72
CA SER A 45 -5.62 -1.91 -7.82
C SER A 45 -6.07 -2.94 -8.85
N ALA A 46 -5.18 -3.84 -9.29
CA ALA A 46 -5.53 -4.90 -10.22
C ALA A 46 -6.57 -5.86 -9.62
N THR A 47 -6.40 -6.26 -8.35
CA THR A 47 -7.37 -7.10 -7.63
C THR A 47 -8.73 -6.42 -7.53
N THR A 48 -8.78 -5.14 -7.15
CA THR A 48 -10.03 -4.39 -7.00
C THR A 48 -10.73 -4.18 -8.34
N ILE A 49 -9.98 -3.85 -9.42
CA ILE A 49 -10.53 -3.74 -10.78
C ILE A 49 -11.12 -5.10 -11.23
N MET A 50 -10.44 -6.21 -10.93
CA MET A 50 -10.96 -7.55 -11.21
C MET A 50 -12.25 -7.81 -10.44
N VAL A 51 -12.33 -7.45 -9.17
CA VAL A 51 -13.55 -7.56 -8.34
C VAL A 51 -14.69 -6.72 -8.92
N VAL A 52 -14.42 -5.46 -9.27
CA VAL A 52 -15.39 -4.56 -9.93
C VAL A 52 -15.89 -5.16 -11.24
N SER A 53 -14.99 -5.76 -12.04
CA SER A 53 -15.35 -6.43 -13.30
C SER A 53 -16.23 -7.67 -13.07
N PHE A 54 -15.98 -8.43 -11.99
CA PHE A 54 -16.82 -9.58 -11.63
C PHE A 54 -18.21 -9.16 -11.14
N VAL A 55 -18.29 -8.06 -10.38
CA VAL A 55 -19.59 -7.48 -10.02
C VAL A 55 -20.33 -7.00 -11.27
N ASN A 56 -19.62 -6.34 -12.19
CA ASN A 56 -20.18 -5.89 -13.47
C ASN A 56 -20.74 -7.04 -14.32
N ALA A 57 -20.07 -8.19 -14.29
CA ALA A 57 -20.48 -9.41 -15.00
C ALA A 57 -21.52 -10.25 -14.24
N GLY A 58 -21.97 -9.81 -13.03
CA GLY A 58 -22.90 -10.58 -12.20
C GLY A 58 -22.30 -11.84 -11.54
N LEU A 59 -20.97 -11.99 -11.56
CA LEU A 59 -20.28 -13.16 -10.99
C LEU A 59 -20.05 -13.02 -9.48
N LEU A 60 -20.10 -11.81 -8.93
CA LEU A 60 -19.99 -11.51 -7.51
C LEU A 60 -21.11 -10.57 -7.08
N THR A 61 -21.70 -10.86 -5.91
CA THR A 61 -22.62 -9.92 -5.25
C THR A 61 -21.84 -8.76 -4.65
N LEU A 62 -22.50 -7.62 -4.40
CA LEU A 62 -21.90 -6.44 -3.80
C LEU A 62 -21.27 -6.77 -2.43
N GLY A 63 -21.95 -7.50 -1.55
CA GLY A 63 -21.42 -7.89 -0.25
C GLY A 63 -20.19 -8.80 -0.32
N ASN A 64 -20.16 -9.72 -1.30
CA ASN A 64 -18.97 -10.55 -1.54
C ASN A 64 -17.80 -9.69 -2.00
N ALA A 65 -18.04 -8.76 -2.90
CA ALA A 65 -17.04 -7.84 -3.43
C ALA A 65 -16.43 -6.96 -2.33
N ILE A 66 -17.25 -6.40 -1.43
CA ILE A 66 -16.78 -5.59 -0.30
C ILE A 66 -15.80 -6.38 0.56
N GLY A 67 -16.13 -7.63 0.93
CA GLY A 67 -15.22 -8.46 1.72
C GLY A 67 -13.90 -8.78 1.00
N VAL A 68 -13.93 -9.04 -0.31
CA VAL A 68 -12.71 -9.29 -1.10
C VAL A 68 -11.87 -8.01 -1.21
N ILE A 69 -12.48 -6.84 -1.37
CA ILE A 69 -11.79 -5.54 -1.39
C ILE A 69 -11.11 -5.24 -0.05
N MET A 70 -11.79 -5.52 1.08
CA MET A 70 -11.19 -5.43 2.42
C MET A 70 -9.92 -6.30 2.52
N GLY A 71 -10.00 -7.54 2.04
CA GLY A 71 -8.85 -8.44 1.98
C GLY A 71 -7.73 -7.94 1.05
N ALA A 72 -8.08 -7.34 -0.07
CA ALA A 72 -7.09 -6.77 -0.99
C ALA A 72 -6.24 -5.68 -0.32
N ASN A 73 -6.83 -4.86 0.54
CA ASN A 73 -6.09 -3.87 1.32
C ASN A 73 -5.11 -4.54 2.32
N ILE A 74 -5.49 -5.64 2.97
CA ILE A 74 -4.56 -6.42 3.80
C ILE A 74 -3.40 -6.96 2.95
N GLY A 75 -3.70 -7.54 1.77
CA GLY A 75 -2.68 -8.09 0.87
C GLY A 75 -1.65 -7.07 0.41
N THR A 76 -2.03 -5.79 0.28
CA THR A 76 -1.11 -4.69 -0.08
C THR A 76 -0.02 -4.47 0.98
N THR A 77 -0.27 -4.85 2.22
CA THR A 77 0.73 -4.67 3.29
C THR A 77 1.99 -5.49 3.06
N LEU A 78 1.90 -6.63 2.37
CA LEU A 78 3.07 -7.42 1.97
C LEU A 78 4.02 -6.59 1.08
N THR A 79 3.48 -5.74 0.21
CA THR A 79 4.28 -4.84 -0.62
C THR A 79 5.07 -3.84 0.22
N ALA A 80 4.48 -3.31 1.30
CA ALA A 80 5.18 -2.42 2.23
C ALA A 80 6.37 -3.12 2.91
N TRP A 81 6.21 -4.37 3.33
CA TRP A 81 7.31 -5.17 3.89
C TRP A 81 8.41 -5.46 2.86
N ILE A 82 8.04 -5.81 1.61
CA ILE A 82 9.00 -6.02 0.52
C ILE A 82 9.79 -4.74 0.23
N THR A 83 9.12 -3.59 0.20
CA THR A 83 9.76 -2.29 0.00
C THR A 83 10.69 -1.93 1.15
N SER A 84 10.25 -2.13 2.39
CA SER A 84 11.05 -1.91 3.60
C SER A 84 12.33 -2.76 3.60
N LEU A 85 12.22 -4.06 3.30
CA LEU A 85 13.37 -4.95 3.13
C LEU A 85 14.30 -4.47 2.01
N GLY A 86 13.75 -3.94 0.91
CA GLY A 86 14.53 -3.41 -0.20
C GLY A 86 15.38 -2.20 0.16
N PHE A 87 14.93 -1.37 1.09
CA PHE A 87 15.73 -0.27 1.62
C PHE A 87 16.71 -0.69 2.71
N SER A 88 16.37 -1.72 3.50
CA SER A 88 17.18 -2.19 4.64
C SER A 88 18.32 -3.12 4.22
N VAL A 89 18.14 -3.89 3.17
CA VAL A 89 19.14 -4.87 2.70
C VAL A 89 19.65 -4.48 1.33
N ASN A 90 20.96 -4.58 1.10
CA ASN A 90 21.54 -4.29 -0.22
C ASN A 90 21.27 -5.44 -1.21
N ILE A 91 19.97 -5.64 -1.54
CA ILE A 91 19.51 -6.65 -2.49
C ILE A 91 19.96 -6.33 -3.93
N ALA A 92 20.37 -5.07 -4.20
CA ALA A 92 20.86 -4.67 -5.51
C ALA A 92 22.02 -5.53 -6.03
N LEU A 93 22.84 -6.11 -5.13
CA LEU A 93 23.91 -7.05 -5.48
C LEU A 93 23.37 -8.32 -6.15
N PHE A 94 22.16 -8.74 -5.81
CA PHE A 94 21.51 -9.91 -6.39
C PHE A 94 20.62 -9.55 -7.60
N ALA A 95 20.37 -8.29 -7.86
CA ALA A 95 19.45 -7.86 -8.91
C ALA A 95 19.97 -8.25 -10.30
N VAL A 96 21.26 -8.08 -10.59
CA VAL A 96 21.86 -8.44 -11.88
C VAL A 96 21.84 -9.95 -12.12
N PRO A 97 22.31 -10.81 -11.21
CA PRO A 97 22.14 -12.27 -11.34
C PRO A 97 20.68 -12.67 -11.50
N MET A 98 19.77 -12.12 -10.69
CA MET A 98 18.35 -12.43 -10.74
C MET A 98 17.73 -12.03 -12.08
N MET A 99 18.13 -10.90 -12.65
CA MET A 99 17.70 -10.45 -13.99
C MET A 99 18.18 -11.42 -15.07
N ALA A 100 19.43 -11.87 -15.02
CA ALA A 100 20.00 -12.81 -15.97
C ALA A 100 19.26 -14.18 -15.91
N PHE A 101 19.08 -14.75 -14.72
CA PHE A 101 18.29 -15.98 -14.54
C PHE A 101 16.84 -15.80 -15.00
N GLY A 102 16.21 -14.70 -14.62
CA GLY A 102 14.85 -14.37 -15.04
C GLY A 102 14.72 -14.29 -16.56
N TYR A 103 15.69 -13.68 -17.24
CA TYR A 103 15.72 -13.61 -18.70
C TYR A 103 15.86 -15.00 -19.35
N LEU A 104 16.78 -15.84 -18.86
CA LEU A 104 16.95 -17.22 -19.36
C LEU A 104 15.65 -18.03 -19.20
N MET A 105 14.98 -17.90 -18.05
CA MET A 105 13.69 -18.55 -17.82
C MET A 105 12.59 -17.99 -18.73
N HIS A 106 12.62 -16.69 -19.00
CA HIS A 106 11.65 -16.01 -19.87
C HIS A 106 11.75 -16.47 -21.33
N CYS A 107 12.97 -16.83 -21.78
CA CYS A 107 13.20 -17.41 -23.13
C CYS A 107 12.71 -18.86 -23.26
N SER A 108 12.25 -19.50 -22.17
CA SER A 108 11.74 -20.86 -22.21
C SER A 108 10.46 -20.99 -23.05
N LYS A 109 10.33 -22.13 -23.74
CA LYS A 109 9.07 -22.50 -24.42
C LYS A 109 7.94 -22.89 -23.45
N LYS A 110 8.26 -23.22 -22.18
CA LYS A 110 7.28 -23.58 -21.15
C LYS A 110 6.69 -22.30 -20.55
N SER A 111 5.38 -22.09 -20.70
CA SER A 111 4.65 -20.91 -20.20
C SER A 111 4.90 -20.62 -18.72
N ALA A 112 4.91 -21.67 -17.88
CA ALA A 112 5.16 -21.51 -16.43
C ALA A 112 6.55 -20.92 -16.14
N LEU A 113 7.61 -21.44 -16.79
CA LEU A 113 8.98 -20.92 -16.64
C LEU A 113 9.10 -19.48 -17.17
N LYS A 114 8.49 -19.20 -18.31
CA LYS A 114 8.45 -17.84 -18.88
C LYS A 114 7.84 -16.82 -17.91
N ASN A 115 6.72 -17.17 -17.27
CA ASN A 115 6.05 -16.28 -16.33
C ASN A 115 6.84 -16.09 -15.03
N VAL A 116 7.49 -17.15 -14.52
CA VAL A 116 8.40 -17.04 -13.38
C VAL A 116 9.61 -16.17 -13.73
N GLY A 117 10.17 -16.32 -14.93
CA GLY A 117 11.23 -15.45 -15.44
C GLY A 117 10.82 -13.98 -15.48
N GLN A 118 9.59 -13.69 -15.97
CA GLN A 118 9.05 -12.33 -15.97
C GLN A 118 8.90 -11.76 -14.57
N PHE A 119 8.43 -12.56 -13.61
CA PHE A 119 8.36 -12.16 -12.20
C PHE A 119 9.74 -11.83 -11.63
N LEU A 120 10.74 -12.69 -11.83
CA LEU A 120 12.11 -12.46 -11.34
C LEU A 120 12.74 -11.20 -11.93
N MET A 121 12.58 -10.97 -13.24
CA MET A 121 13.04 -9.73 -13.88
C MET A 121 12.34 -8.50 -13.29
N GLY A 122 11.03 -8.55 -13.10
CA GLY A 122 10.26 -7.45 -12.50
C GLY A 122 10.68 -7.17 -11.06
N PHE A 123 10.97 -8.20 -10.28
CA PHE A 123 11.47 -8.09 -8.93
C PHE A 123 12.88 -7.45 -8.90
N ALA A 124 13.79 -7.90 -9.77
CA ALA A 124 15.12 -7.33 -9.90
C ALA A 124 15.08 -5.84 -10.28
N VAL A 125 14.28 -5.48 -11.30
CA VAL A 125 14.10 -4.07 -11.75
C VAL A 125 13.52 -3.21 -10.62
N MET A 126 12.59 -3.75 -9.82
CA MET A 126 12.05 -3.04 -8.67
C MET A 126 13.15 -2.65 -7.67
N TYR A 127 14.03 -3.60 -7.31
CA TYR A 127 15.13 -3.32 -6.37
C TYR A 127 16.18 -2.37 -6.92
N VAL A 128 16.51 -2.47 -8.21
CA VAL A 128 17.35 -1.48 -8.89
C VAL A 128 16.72 -0.09 -8.81
N GLY A 129 15.40 0.00 -9.05
CA GLY A 129 14.66 1.26 -8.93
C GLY A 129 14.67 1.84 -7.52
N LEU A 130 14.51 1.02 -6.48
CA LEU A 130 14.59 1.46 -5.08
C LEU A 130 16.00 1.97 -4.74
N THR A 131 17.04 1.29 -5.19
CA THR A 131 18.43 1.74 -4.99
C THR A 131 18.65 3.08 -5.70
N PHE A 132 18.23 3.20 -6.95
CA PHE A 132 18.35 4.44 -7.71
C PHE A 132 17.58 5.60 -7.06
N MET A 133 16.38 5.36 -6.52
CA MET A 133 15.63 6.36 -5.75
C MET A 133 16.42 6.81 -4.51
N LYS A 134 17.05 5.87 -3.78
CA LYS A 134 17.88 6.16 -2.61
C LYS A 134 19.10 7.02 -2.97
N ASP A 135 19.77 6.68 -4.08
CA ASP A 135 20.95 7.40 -4.55
C ASP A 135 20.58 8.82 -5.02
N CYS A 136 19.49 8.97 -5.78
CA CYS A 136 18.97 10.26 -6.19
C CYS A 136 18.58 11.13 -4.97
N ALA A 137 17.92 10.56 -3.96
CA ALA A 137 17.56 11.30 -2.76
C ALA A 137 18.81 11.76 -2.00
N ASN A 138 19.81 10.90 -1.85
CA ASN A 138 21.08 11.27 -1.20
C ASN A 138 21.79 12.39 -1.96
N ALA A 139 21.79 12.36 -3.30
CA ALA A 139 22.38 13.42 -4.13
C ALA A 139 21.64 14.76 -3.97
N ILE A 140 20.30 14.74 -4.02
CA ILE A 140 19.47 15.95 -3.83
C ILE A 140 19.66 16.50 -2.42
N LEU A 141 19.68 15.64 -1.40
CA LEU A 141 19.92 16.06 -0.01
C LEU A 141 21.32 16.67 0.16
N GLY A 142 22.34 16.11 -0.48
CA GLY A 142 23.68 16.66 -0.44
C GLY A 142 23.76 18.10 -0.98
N GLU A 143 22.97 18.43 -2.00
CA GLU A 143 22.98 19.74 -2.66
C GLU A 143 22.00 20.75 -2.01
N TYR A 144 20.79 20.29 -1.63
CA TYR A 144 19.69 21.16 -1.18
C TYR A 144 19.26 20.91 0.26
N GLN A 145 20.08 20.25 1.07
CA GLN A 145 19.74 19.80 2.43
C GLN A 145 19.14 20.92 3.29
N THR A 146 19.80 22.05 3.39
CA THR A 146 19.35 23.19 4.24
C THR A 146 17.98 23.71 3.81
N GLY A 147 17.75 23.85 2.51
CA GLY A 147 16.47 24.31 1.97
C GLY A 147 15.33 23.31 2.21
N MET A 148 15.61 22.02 2.00
CA MET A 148 14.63 20.96 2.24
C MET A 148 14.30 20.83 3.73
N MET A 149 15.30 20.81 4.60
CA MET A 149 15.09 20.76 6.07
C MET A 149 14.29 21.96 6.56
N SER A 150 14.60 23.18 6.08
CA SER A 150 13.83 24.38 6.41
C SER A 150 12.38 24.30 5.94
N PHE A 151 12.15 23.81 4.72
CA PHE A 151 10.80 23.63 4.16
C PHE A 151 9.99 22.63 4.99
N PHE A 152 10.51 21.41 5.19
CA PHE A 152 9.82 20.39 5.97
C PHE A 152 9.69 20.77 7.44
N GLY A 153 10.71 21.38 8.03
CA GLY A 153 10.68 21.89 9.40
C GLY A 153 9.61 22.96 9.62
N SER A 154 9.40 23.87 8.66
CA SER A 154 8.32 24.85 8.72
C SER A 154 6.93 24.22 8.75
N ILE A 155 6.75 23.11 8.04
CA ILE A 155 5.47 22.37 7.98
C ILE A 155 5.25 21.53 9.24
N ASN A 156 6.30 20.98 9.85
CA ASN A 156 6.20 20.16 11.06
C ASN A 156 5.61 20.93 12.26
N GLY A 157 5.73 22.26 12.28
CA GLY A 157 5.28 23.11 13.38
C GLY A 157 3.77 23.27 13.54
N PHE A 158 2.95 22.85 12.57
CA PHE A 158 1.49 23.04 12.60
C PHE A 158 0.71 21.97 13.41
N GLY A 159 1.39 21.08 14.13
CA GLY A 159 0.77 20.05 14.97
C GLY A 159 -0.17 19.14 14.19
N PHE A 160 -1.47 19.09 14.58
CA PHE A 160 -2.46 18.25 13.87
C PHE A 160 -2.69 18.69 12.41
N GLY A 161 -2.48 19.98 12.10
CA GLY A 161 -2.55 20.49 10.72
C GLY A 161 -1.50 19.85 9.82
N SER A 162 -0.28 19.59 10.33
CA SER A 162 0.76 18.88 9.60
C SER A 162 0.33 17.45 9.26
N ILE A 163 -0.31 16.74 10.20
CA ILE A 163 -0.85 15.39 9.98
C ILE A 163 -1.85 15.40 8.82
N LEU A 164 -2.80 16.35 8.83
CA LEU A 164 -3.80 16.47 7.74
C LEU A 164 -3.15 16.82 6.40
N LEU A 165 -2.17 17.71 6.39
CA LEU A 165 -1.44 18.09 5.19
C LEU A 165 -0.72 16.89 4.57
N PHE A 166 0.01 16.12 5.37
CA PHE A 166 0.74 14.95 4.89
C PHE A 166 -0.20 13.80 4.49
N LEU A 167 -1.35 13.66 5.16
CA LEU A 167 -2.40 12.74 4.72
C LEU A 167 -2.91 13.12 3.32
N VAL A 168 -3.23 14.39 3.10
CA VAL A 168 -3.66 14.87 1.78
C VAL A 168 -2.54 14.70 0.75
N ALA A 169 -1.29 15.00 1.11
CA ALA A 169 -0.13 14.79 0.23
C ALA A 169 0.02 13.32 -0.18
N GLY A 170 -0.09 12.38 0.76
CA GLY A 170 -0.06 10.94 0.46
C GLY A 170 -1.21 10.50 -0.45
N ALA A 171 -2.43 11.01 -0.22
CA ALA A 171 -3.58 10.73 -1.08
C ALA A 171 -3.39 11.29 -2.50
N VAL A 172 -2.99 12.55 -2.63
CA VAL A 172 -2.75 13.20 -3.93
C VAL A 172 -1.62 12.51 -4.69
N LEU A 173 -0.50 12.22 -4.01
CA LEU A 173 0.63 11.53 -4.61
C LEU A 173 0.21 10.16 -5.17
N THR A 174 -0.58 9.40 -4.41
CA THR A 174 -1.08 8.09 -4.85
C THR A 174 -2.07 8.22 -6.02
N ILE A 175 -2.92 9.23 -6.03
CA ILE A 175 -3.84 9.51 -7.14
C ILE A 175 -3.06 9.85 -8.42
N VAL A 176 -2.01 10.66 -8.31
CA VAL A 176 -1.18 11.08 -9.45
C VAL A 176 -0.36 9.92 -9.99
N LEU A 177 0.32 9.18 -9.11
CA LEU A 177 1.17 8.05 -9.49
C LEU A 177 0.36 6.80 -9.87
N GLN A 178 -0.89 6.70 -9.41
CA GLN A 178 -1.76 5.50 -9.54
C GLN A 178 -1.07 4.20 -9.04
N ALA A 179 -0.14 4.34 -8.11
CA ALA A 179 0.69 3.27 -7.58
C ALA A 179 0.99 3.52 -6.10
N SER A 180 0.25 2.86 -5.21
CA SER A 180 0.47 2.95 -3.77
C SER A 180 1.87 2.51 -3.36
N SER A 181 2.42 1.48 -4.01
CA SER A 181 3.78 1.02 -3.75
C SER A 181 4.86 2.09 -4.05
N ALA A 182 4.64 2.97 -5.02
CA ALA A 182 5.53 4.08 -5.31
C ALA A 182 5.41 5.17 -4.23
N THR A 183 4.19 5.52 -3.81
CA THR A 183 3.96 6.46 -2.70
C THR A 183 4.57 5.94 -1.41
N MET A 184 4.39 4.65 -1.10
CA MET A 184 5.00 3.99 0.06
C MET A 184 6.53 4.11 0.03
N ALA A 185 7.17 3.84 -1.11
CA ALA A 185 8.62 3.95 -1.26
C ALA A 185 9.10 5.40 -1.05
N ILE A 186 8.38 6.39 -1.59
CA ILE A 186 8.69 7.82 -1.38
C ILE A 186 8.52 8.18 0.11
N THR A 187 7.43 7.77 0.74
CA THR A 187 7.19 8.00 2.17
C THR A 187 8.31 7.43 3.04
N MET A 188 8.70 6.18 2.78
CA MET A 188 9.80 5.51 3.47
C MET A 188 11.13 6.21 3.24
N LEU A 189 11.39 6.68 2.03
CA LEU A 189 12.60 7.41 1.68
C LEU A 189 12.69 8.76 2.41
N LEU A 190 11.62 9.55 2.40
CA LEU A 190 11.55 10.84 3.11
C LEU A 190 11.76 10.65 4.62
N ALA A 191 11.16 9.63 5.21
CA ALA A 191 11.32 9.31 6.63
C ALA A 191 12.76 8.85 6.94
N ALA A 192 13.32 7.92 6.14
CA ALA A 192 14.68 7.41 6.33
C ALA A 192 15.78 8.48 6.10
N SER A 193 15.45 9.54 5.36
CA SER A 193 16.32 10.70 5.15
C SER A 193 16.24 11.74 6.27
N GLY A 194 15.36 11.55 7.28
CA GLY A 194 15.15 12.51 8.36
C GLY A 194 14.35 13.76 7.99
N LEU A 195 13.79 13.82 6.76
CA LEU A 195 13.02 14.98 6.28
C LEU A 195 11.63 15.06 6.91
N ILE A 196 11.01 13.91 7.17
CA ILE A 196 9.71 13.81 7.86
C ILE A 196 9.83 12.89 9.07
N ASP A 197 9.11 13.23 10.13
CA ASP A 197 9.06 12.37 11.30
C ASP A 197 8.14 11.15 11.10
N PHE A 198 8.18 10.21 12.03
CA PHE A 198 7.37 8.99 11.96
C PHE A 198 5.87 9.29 11.90
N LYS A 199 5.37 10.32 12.60
CA LYS A 199 3.93 10.66 12.61
C LYS A 199 3.46 11.17 11.26
N LEU A 200 4.29 11.95 10.57
CA LEU A 200 3.99 12.45 9.23
C LEU A 200 4.06 11.35 8.18
N ALA A 201 5.01 10.41 8.32
CA ALA A 201 5.06 9.22 7.49
C ALA A 201 3.80 8.34 7.68
N VAL A 202 3.34 8.16 8.93
CA VAL A 202 2.05 7.52 9.25
C VAL A 202 0.89 8.22 8.55
N ALA A 203 0.82 9.54 8.59
CA ALA A 203 -0.22 10.32 7.94
C ALA A 203 -0.21 10.14 6.41
N MET A 204 0.97 10.13 5.78
CA MET A 204 1.11 9.86 4.34
C MET A 204 0.59 8.46 3.97
N VAL A 205 0.92 7.43 4.76
CA VAL A 205 0.43 6.06 4.53
C VAL A 205 -1.09 5.96 4.66
N LEU A 206 -1.70 6.66 5.61
CA LEU A 206 -3.15 6.75 5.73
C LEU A 206 -3.77 7.42 4.51
N GLY A 207 -3.15 8.50 4.01
CA GLY A 207 -3.56 9.18 2.78
C GLY A 207 -3.43 8.28 1.54
N GLU A 208 -2.35 7.52 1.43
CA GLU A 208 -2.12 6.54 0.38
C GLU A 208 -3.28 5.54 0.26
N ASN A 209 -3.78 5.04 1.37
CA ASN A 209 -4.92 4.11 1.38
C ASN A 209 -6.20 4.76 0.80
N ILE A 210 -6.45 6.05 1.04
CA ILE A 210 -7.55 6.77 0.40
C ILE A 210 -7.27 6.95 -1.10
N GLY A 211 -6.06 7.40 -1.46
CA GLY A 211 -5.68 7.68 -2.84
C GLY A 211 -5.78 6.45 -3.74
N THR A 212 -5.45 5.26 -3.23
CA THR A 212 -5.54 3.99 -3.95
C THR A 212 -6.95 3.70 -4.47
N THR A 213 -7.99 4.22 -3.82
CA THR A 213 -9.38 3.97 -4.21
C THR A 213 -9.78 4.58 -5.55
N ILE A 214 -9.03 5.57 -6.04
CA ILE A 214 -9.36 6.29 -7.29
C ILE A 214 -9.30 5.36 -8.50
N THR A 215 -8.36 4.41 -8.53
CA THR A 215 -8.19 3.47 -9.65
C THR A 215 -9.43 2.61 -9.88
N ALA A 216 -10.02 2.09 -8.80
CA ALA A 216 -11.26 1.34 -8.85
C ALA A 216 -12.46 2.21 -9.30
N ASN A 217 -12.50 3.47 -8.86
CA ASN A 217 -13.56 4.40 -9.25
C ASN A 217 -13.47 4.79 -10.74
N ILE A 218 -12.25 4.99 -11.25
CA ILE A 218 -12.04 5.25 -12.70
C ILE A 218 -12.48 4.02 -13.51
N ALA A 219 -12.06 2.82 -13.11
CA ALA A 219 -12.44 1.59 -13.79
C ALA A 219 -13.98 1.36 -13.78
N ALA A 220 -14.64 1.71 -12.69
CA ALA A 220 -16.08 1.58 -12.54
C ALA A 220 -16.90 2.69 -13.26
N ALA A 221 -16.27 3.76 -13.75
CA ALA A 221 -16.98 4.90 -14.31
C ALA A 221 -17.91 4.52 -15.47
N VAL A 222 -17.48 3.58 -16.30
CA VAL A 222 -18.23 3.07 -17.47
C VAL A 222 -18.95 1.73 -17.20
N ALA A 223 -18.90 1.22 -15.96
CA ALA A 223 -19.52 -0.03 -15.56
C ALA A 223 -20.98 0.16 -15.09
N ASN A 224 -21.68 -0.95 -14.82
CA ASN A 224 -23.03 -0.94 -14.29
C ASN A 224 -23.10 -0.39 -12.86
N THR A 225 -24.31 -0.16 -12.36
CA THR A 225 -24.59 0.43 -11.05
C THR A 225 -23.96 -0.38 -9.90
N SER A 226 -24.02 -1.71 -9.95
CA SER A 226 -23.46 -2.58 -8.91
C SER A 226 -21.94 -2.50 -8.85
N ALA A 227 -21.26 -2.42 -9.98
CA ALA A 227 -19.81 -2.22 -10.06
C ALA A 227 -19.39 -0.84 -9.53
N LYS A 228 -20.15 0.21 -9.83
CA LYS A 228 -19.95 1.56 -9.25
C LYS A 228 -20.12 1.54 -7.72
N ARG A 229 -21.12 0.82 -7.20
CA ARG A 229 -21.33 0.63 -5.76
C ARG A 229 -20.13 -0.07 -5.12
N ALA A 230 -19.58 -1.12 -5.74
CA ALA A 230 -18.39 -1.81 -5.24
C ALA A 230 -17.16 -0.89 -5.16
N ALA A 231 -16.91 -0.06 -6.18
CA ALA A 231 -15.83 0.92 -6.16
C ALA A 231 -16.02 2.00 -5.09
N ARG A 232 -17.25 2.49 -4.89
CA ARG A 232 -17.57 3.43 -3.80
C ARG A 232 -17.42 2.80 -2.42
N ALA A 233 -17.76 1.52 -2.26
CA ALA A 233 -17.54 0.79 -1.02
C ALA A 233 -16.06 0.75 -0.63
N HIS A 234 -15.14 0.58 -1.59
CA HIS A 234 -13.70 0.69 -1.37
C HIS A 234 -13.31 2.06 -0.81
N THR A 235 -13.86 3.13 -1.37
CA THR A 235 -13.60 4.50 -0.90
C THR A 235 -14.13 4.71 0.52
N ILE A 236 -15.37 4.31 0.79
CA ILE A 236 -15.99 4.45 2.12
C ILE A 236 -15.19 3.67 3.17
N PHE A 237 -14.80 2.43 2.86
CA PHE A 237 -14.01 1.59 3.74
C PHE A 237 -12.70 2.27 4.15
N ASN A 238 -11.96 2.85 3.21
CA ASN A 238 -10.69 3.52 3.51
C ASN A 238 -10.89 4.85 4.23
N ILE A 239 -11.88 5.66 3.85
CA ILE A 239 -12.18 6.93 4.52
C ILE A 239 -12.60 6.69 5.99
N VAL A 240 -13.52 5.76 6.24
CA VAL A 240 -13.94 5.40 7.60
C VAL A 240 -12.76 4.89 8.41
N GLY A 241 -11.90 4.05 7.79
CA GLY A 241 -10.68 3.56 8.39
C GLY A 241 -9.73 4.68 8.82
N VAL A 242 -9.49 5.63 7.94
CA VAL A 242 -8.61 6.78 8.23
C VAL A 242 -9.20 7.68 9.32
N ILE A 243 -10.50 7.95 9.28
CA ILE A 243 -11.15 8.81 10.28
C ILE A 243 -10.99 8.24 11.69
N TRP A 244 -11.28 6.97 11.92
CA TRP A 244 -11.16 6.41 13.26
C TRP A 244 -9.69 6.38 13.73
N VAL A 245 -8.72 6.13 12.84
CA VAL A 245 -7.30 6.19 13.17
C VAL A 245 -6.89 7.62 13.53
N LEU A 246 -7.37 8.64 12.82
CA LEU A 246 -7.09 10.04 13.18
C LEU A 246 -7.62 10.41 14.57
N ILE A 247 -8.78 9.87 14.96
CA ILE A 247 -9.35 10.10 16.31
C ILE A 247 -8.44 9.51 17.40
N VAL A 248 -7.85 8.34 17.15
CA VAL A 248 -6.97 7.65 18.09
C VAL A 248 -5.50 7.66 17.64
N PHE A 249 -5.08 8.69 16.92
CA PHE A 249 -3.78 8.77 16.25
C PHE A 249 -2.60 8.59 17.24
N GLY A 250 -2.61 9.33 18.34
CA GLY A 250 -1.57 9.24 19.37
C GLY A 250 -1.44 7.83 19.98
N PRO A 251 -2.53 7.23 20.48
CA PRO A 251 -2.54 5.83 20.92
C PRO A 251 -2.01 4.82 19.91
N ILE A 252 -2.35 4.96 18.62
CA ILE A 252 -1.86 4.05 17.58
C ILE A 252 -0.35 4.19 17.36
N VAL A 253 0.15 5.42 17.28
CA VAL A 253 1.61 5.67 17.18
C VAL A 253 2.35 5.04 18.36
N LYS A 254 1.84 5.22 19.60
CA LYS A 254 2.42 4.59 20.79
C LYS A 254 2.37 3.06 20.75
N LEU A 255 1.27 2.49 20.24
CA LEU A 255 1.14 1.04 20.08
C LEU A 255 2.18 0.49 19.10
N ILE A 256 2.42 1.16 17.97
CA ILE A 256 3.47 0.77 17.03
C ILE A 256 4.85 0.86 17.69
N SER A 257 5.16 1.96 18.41
CA SER A 257 6.40 2.10 19.16
C SER A 257 6.59 0.93 20.14
N TYR A 258 5.56 0.61 20.91
CA TYR A 258 5.61 -0.52 21.85
C TYR A 258 5.86 -1.86 21.15
N ILE A 259 5.17 -2.14 20.05
CA ILE A 259 5.36 -3.37 19.26
C ILE A 259 6.79 -3.43 18.71
N MET A 260 7.29 -2.35 18.10
CA MET A 260 8.62 -2.31 17.51
C MET A 260 9.72 -2.52 18.54
N VAL A 261 9.62 -1.89 19.70
CA VAL A 261 10.56 -2.10 20.83
C VAL A 261 10.48 -3.53 21.34
N GLY A 262 9.27 -4.10 21.45
CA GLY A 262 9.06 -5.50 21.85
C GLY A 262 9.66 -6.53 20.86
N LEU A 263 9.80 -6.14 19.58
CA LEU A 263 10.46 -6.93 18.54
C LEU A 263 11.99 -6.73 18.48
N GLY A 264 12.55 -5.89 19.36
CA GLY A 264 13.99 -5.62 19.42
C GLY A 264 14.48 -4.47 18.53
N PHE A 265 13.57 -3.69 17.94
CA PHE A 265 13.89 -2.47 17.20
C PHE A 265 13.93 -1.25 18.12
N GLN A 266 14.46 -0.14 17.63
CA GLN A 266 14.32 1.15 18.32
C GLN A 266 12.88 1.68 18.18
N ASP A 267 12.46 2.55 19.10
CA ASP A 267 11.21 3.28 18.96
C ASP A 267 11.23 4.12 17.67
N PRO A 268 10.32 3.92 16.71
CA PRO A 268 10.31 4.65 15.45
C PRO A 268 10.17 6.18 15.63
N VAL A 269 9.49 6.62 16.70
CA VAL A 269 9.34 8.07 17.00
C VAL A 269 10.68 8.64 17.44
N VAL A 270 11.42 7.92 18.30
CA VAL A 270 12.76 8.33 18.74
C VAL A 270 13.73 8.26 17.56
N ALA A 271 13.70 7.18 16.80
CA ALA A 271 14.56 6.96 15.63
C ALA A 271 14.39 8.09 14.58
N SER A 272 13.16 8.54 14.33
CA SER A 272 12.91 9.64 13.39
C SER A 272 13.50 10.97 13.90
N GLY A 273 13.37 11.26 15.19
CA GLY A 273 13.97 12.46 15.79
C GLY A 273 15.50 12.45 15.73
N GLN A 274 16.12 11.29 15.97
CA GLN A 274 17.58 11.14 15.86
C GLN A 274 18.07 11.30 14.43
N LEU A 275 17.37 10.73 13.45
CA LEU A 275 17.71 10.90 12.03
C LEU A 275 17.58 12.36 11.58
N ALA A 276 16.57 13.08 12.04
CA ALA A 276 16.43 14.50 11.76
C ALA A 276 17.60 15.30 12.36
N ALA A 277 17.95 15.06 13.64
CA ALA A 277 19.07 15.73 14.30
C ALA A 277 20.43 15.44 13.63
N ILE A 278 20.62 14.20 13.13
CA ILE A 278 21.81 13.85 12.34
C ILE A 278 21.81 14.58 11.00
N ALA A 279 20.67 14.63 10.32
CA ALA A 279 20.53 15.33 9.05
C ALA A 279 20.74 16.85 9.19
N GLU A 280 20.36 17.44 10.33
CA GLU A 280 20.61 18.84 10.65
C GLU A 280 22.06 19.12 11.11
N GLY A 281 22.87 18.07 11.29
CA GLY A 281 24.25 18.20 11.78
C GLY A 281 24.35 18.54 13.27
N VAL A 282 23.27 18.38 14.04
CA VAL A 282 23.21 18.63 15.48
C VAL A 282 23.85 17.49 16.27
N VAL A 283 23.76 16.26 15.73
CA VAL A 283 24.30 15.04 16.35
C VAL A 283 25.16 14.30 15.32
N GLU A 284 26.33 13.85 15.76
CA GLU A 284 27.14 12.93 14.95
C GLU A 284 26.53 11.52 14.99
N GLY A 285 26.27 10.92 13.81
CA GLY A 285 25.78 9.57 13.70
C GLY A 285 26.85 8.63 13.15
N ASN A 286 27.08 7.50 13.81
CA ASN A 286 27.88 6.46 13.21
C ASN A 286 27.02 5.63 12.23
N PRO A 287 27.63 4.99 11.19
CA PRO A 287 26.88 4.26 10.17
C PRO A 287 25.95 3.15 10.73
N GLU A 288 26.36 2.42 11.74
CA GLU A 288 25.56 1.35 12.35
C GLU A 288 24.32 1.88 13.06
N THR A 289 24.46 2.98 13.80
CA THR A 289 23.34 3.64 14.50
C THR A 289 22.35 4.26 13.52
N ILE A 290 22.85 4.88 12.45
CA ILE A 290 22.01 5.44 11.38
C ILE A 290 21.20 4.33 10.72
N GLU A 291 21.82 3.19 10.41
CA GLU A 291 21.14 2.06 9.79
C GLU A 291 20.09 1.47 10.75
N LEU A 292 20.39 1.34 12.04
CA LEU A 292 19.46 0.87 13.05
C LEU A 292 18.21 1.77 13.13
N TYR A 293 18.38 3.10 13.13
CA TYR A 293 17.27 4.06 13.13
C TYR A 293 16.44 3.96 11.84
N LYS A 294 17.10 3.91 10.67
CA LYS A 294 16.44 3.74 9.37
C LYS A 294 15.59 2.47 9.34
N ASN A 295 16.16 1.35 9.76
CA ASN A 295 15.46 0.07 9.79
C ASN A 295 14.23 0.11 10.72
N SER A 296 14.39 0.70 11.91
CA SER A 296 13.28 0.85 12.86
C SER A 296 12.14 1.68 12.29
N LEU A 297 12.44 2.75 11.55
CA LEU A 297 11.46 3.57 10.87
C LEU A 297 10.75 2.82 9.72
N LEU A 298 11.52 2.20 8.83
CA LEU A 298 11.00 1.48 7.66
C LEU A 298 10.06 0.35 8.08
N TYR A 299 10.49 -0.48 9.05
CA TYR A 299 9.66 -1.55 9.58
C TYR A 299 8.48 -1.04 10.41
N GLY A 300 8.64 0.08 11.13
CA GLY A 300 7.56 0.74 11.85
C GLY A 300 6.45 1.23 10.91
N ILE A 301 6.80 1.80 9.76
CA ILE A 301 5.85 2.22 8.71
C ILE A 301 5.11 0.99 8.12
N ALA A 302 5.84 -0.08 7.80
CA ALA A 302 5.23 -1.32 7.30
C ALA A 302 4.32 -1.99 8.35
N MET A 303 4.72 -1.97 9.63
CA MET A 303 3.91 -2.47 10.75
C MET A 303 2.62 -1.67 10.91
N LEU A 304 2.70 -0.34 10.86
CA LEU A 304 1.50 0.51 10.89
C LEU A 304 0.55 0.17 9.75
N HIS A 305 1.07 0.08 8.52
CA HIS A 305 0.25 -0.22 7.35
C HIS A 305 -0.47 -1.56 7.51
N THR A 306 0.22 -2.57 8.07
CA THR A 306 -0.36 -3.88 8.37
C THR A 306 -1.41 -3.79 9.48
N LEU A 307 -1.07 -3.17 10.61
CA LEU A 307 -1.99 -3.04 11.74
C LEU A 307 -3.26 -2.29 11.34
N PHE A 308 -3.12 -1.19 10.61
CA PHE A 308 -4.24 -0.41 10.09
C PHE A 308 -5.16 -1.27 9.22
N ASN A 309 -4.65 -1.89 8.16
CA ASN A 309 -5.47 -2.62 7.20
C ASN A 309 -6.11 -3.87 7.81
N VAL A 310 -5.38 -4.60 8.67
CA VAL A 310 -5.92 -5.77 9.39
C VAL A 310 -7.02 -5.34 10.35
N THR A 311 -6.77 -4.37 11.22
CA THR A 311 -7.76 -3.91 12.21
C THR A 311 -8.98 -3.32 11.52
N ASN A 312 -8.79 -2.47 10.49
CA ASN A 312 -9.88 -1.87 9.73
C ASN A 312 -10.76 -2.95 9.08
N SER A 313 -10.15 -3.97 8.49
CA SER A 313 -10.88 -5.08 7.87
C SER A 313 -11.61 -5.94 8.90
N LEU A 314 -10.95 -6.29 10.02
CA LEU A 314 -11.57 -7.10 11.09
C LEU A 314 -12.76 -6.39 11.74
N VAL A 315 -12.69 -5.08 11.89
CA VAL A 315 -13.79 -4.28 12.46
C VAL A 315 -14.89 -4.09 11.43
N LEU A 316 -14.57 -3.61 10.22
CA LEU A 316 -15.57 -3.21 9.24
C LEU A 316 -16.24 -4.37 8.50
N ILE A 317 -15.69 -5.59 8.57
CA ILE A 317 -16.33 -6.77 7.98
C ILE A 317 -17.73 -7.02 8.56
N TRP A 318 -17.92 -6.74 9.85
CA TRP A 318 -19.21 -6.87 10.56
C TRP A 318 -20.20 -5.78 10.14
N PHE A 319 -19.71 -4.66 9.61
CA PHE A 319 -20.49 -3.53 9.12
C PHE A 319 -20.71 -3.55 7.61
N THR A 320 -20.37 -4.66 6.92
CA THR A 320 -20.60 -4.82 5.47
C THR A 320 -22.04 -4.45 5.07
N PRO A 321 -23.12 -4.87 5.78
CA PRO A 321 -24.48 -4.48 5.41
C PRO A 321 -24.73 -2.97 5.51
N LEU A 322 -24.05 -2.27 6.41
CA LEU A 322 -24.16 -0.81 6.54
C LEU A 322 -23.44 -0.12 5.38
N ILE A 323 -22.27 -0.61 5.00
CA ILE A 323 -21.51 -0.11 3.82
C ILE A 323 -22.35 -0.33 2.55
N GLU A 324 -23.01 -1.50 2.39
CA GLU A 324 -23.91 -1.77 1.26
C GLU A 324 -25.06 -0.76 1.21
N LYS A 325 -25.74 -0.52 2.33
CA LYS A 325 -26.81 0.49 2.40
C LYS A 325 -26.31 1.89 2.02
N ALA A 326 -25.13 2.26 2.52
CA ALA A 326 -24.53 3.56 2.21
C ALA A 326 -24.23 3.73 0.71
N VAL A 327 -23.63 2.72 0.06
CA VAL A 327 -23.34 2.82 -1.37
C VAL A 327 -24.57 2.73 -2.27
N VAL A 328 -25.60 1.99 -1.85
CA VAL A 328 -26.89 1.96 -2.54
C VAL A 328 -27.60 3.32 -2.47
N TRP A 329 -27.49 4.01 -1.33
CA TRP A 329 -27.99 5.37 -1.18
C TRP A 329 -27.24 6.40 -2.03
N LEU A 330 -25.90 6.27 -2.08
CA LEU A 330 -25.02 7.18 -2.83
C LEU A 330 -25.13 6.97 -4.35
N VAL A 331 -25.25 5.73 -4.80
CA VAL A 331 -25.28 5.37 -6.22
C VAL A 331 -26.64 4.78 -6.54
N LYS A 332 -27.55 5.66 -6.96
CA LYS A 332 -28.92 5.29 -7.35
C LYS A 332 -28.95 4.62 -8.71
N GLU A 333 -29.89 3.73 -8.91
CA GLU A 333 -30.15 3.12 -10.22
C GLU A 333 -30.76 4.15 -11.16
N PRO A 334 -30.33 4.17 -12.44
CA PRO A 334 -31.03 4.93 -13.47
C PRO A 334 -32.47 4.42 -13.60
N LYS A 335 -33.43 5.32 -13.80
CA LYS A 335 -34.82 4.93 -14.03
C LYS A 335 -34.89 4.08 -15.31
N GLY A 336 -35.16 2.79 -15.18
CA GLY A 336 -35.30 1.84 -16.29
C GLY A 336 -34.33 0.66 -16.31
N GLU A 337 -33.30 0.64 -15.47
CA GLU A 337 -32.50 -0.58 -15.23
C GLU A 337 -33.23 -1.48 -14.23
N THR A 338 -33.78 -2.58 -14.68
CA THR A 338 -34.26 -3.67 -13.81
C THR A 338 -33.04 -4.37 -13.22
N GLU A 339 -33.03 -4.57 -11.89
CA GLU A 339 -32.03 -5.41 -11.22
C GLU A 339 -32.04 -6.81 -11.88
N VAL A 340 -31.02 -7.10 -12.66
CA VAL A 340 -30.86 -8.39 -13.34
C VAL A 340 -30.40 -9.47 -12.35
N PHE A 341 -29.95 -9.10 -11.14
CA PHE A 341 -29.51 -10.03 -10.10
C PHE A 341 -29.82 -9.50 -8.69
N ARG A 342 -30.84 -10.04 -8.08
CA ARG A 342 -31.01 -10.07 -6.61
C ARG A 342 -30.34 -11.30 -6.02
#